data_0bcb890f40df07e14a5bb54a6f191056
#
_entry.id   0bcb890f40df07e14a5bb54a6f191056
#
_cell.length_a   1.000
_cell.length_b   1.000
_cell.length_c   1.000
_cell.angle_alpha   90.00
_cell.angle_beta   90.00
_cell.angle_gamma   90.00
#
_symmetry.space_group_name_H-M   'P 1'
#
loop_
_entity.id
_entity.type
_entity.pdbx_description
1 polymer ?
#
loop_
_entity_poly.entity_id
_entity_poly.type
_entity_poly.pdbx_seq_one_letter_code
_entity_poly.pdbx_strand_id
1 'polypeptide(L)'
;MTVIAWDRTSLVADGLMTHGHSIMSTRGKKIFRACDYLMDQWNLQNERVLAFGVAGDFGSASAIVDALNDMMHVHTIYPKEYAFTAILITDSGNVWLLNKDLDNDTGWLHPVEENFVAIGAGSDAAKAAMIAGKNAFDAVAIAMDCNVMCGGEIQAWEPQRTSVNGEDVLTSVPSQELWVTG
;
A
#
# COMPACT_ATOMS: atom_id res chain seq x y z
N MET A 1 0.90 12.71 -4.08
CA MET A 1 -0.45 12.93 -3.55
C MET A 1 -1.26 11.73 -3.95
N THR A 2 -2.04 11.16 -3.03
CA THR A 2 -2.71 9.88 -3.26
C THR A 2 -3.64 9.55 -2.08
N VAL A 3 -4.47 8.52 -2.26
CA VAL A 3 -5.12 7.78 -1.18
C VAL A 3 -4.91 6.30 -1.36
N ILE A 4 -4.53 5.60 -0.30
CA ILE A 4 -4.44 4.15 -0.25
C ILE A 4 -5.14 3.71 1.03
N ALA A 5 -6.01 2.71 0.92
CA ALA A 5 -6.80 2.20 2.04
C ALA A 5 -6.74 0.67 2.11
N TRP A 6 -6.77 0.14 3.33
CA TRP A 6 -6.86 -1.28 3.64
C TRP A 6 -7.95 -1.53 4.69
N ASP A 7 -8.82 -2.53 4.45
CA ASP A 7 -9.96 -2.87 5.29
C ASP A 7 -9.95 -4.33 5.79
N ARG A 8 -8.78 -4.97 5.85
CA ARG A 8 -8.56 -6.40 6.16
C ARG A 8 -8.95 -7.36 5.04
N THR A 9 -9.56 -6.87 3.97
CA THR A 9 -9.97 -7.70 2.81
C THR A 9 -9.31 -7.25 1.51
N SER A 10 -9.21 -5.95 1.30
CA SER A 10 -8.65 -5.38 0.07
C SER A 10 -7.72 -4.19 0.33
N LEU A 11 -6.64 -4.11 -0.43
CA LEU A 11 -5.77 -2.95 -0.55
C LEU A 11 -6.16 -2.19 -1.80
N VAL A 12 -6.59 -0.95 -1.64
CA VAL A 12 -7.14 -0.14 -2.73
C VAL A 12 -6.42 1.20 -2.79
N ALA A 13 -6.13 1.68 -3.97
CA ALA A 13 -5.47 2.96 -4.21
C ALA A 13 -6.06 3.71 -5.40
N ASP A 14 -6.00 5.04 -5.38
CA ASP A 14 -6.24 5.87 -6.54
C ASP A 14 -5.07 5.82 -7.53
N GLY A 15 -5.30 6.18 -8.79
CA GLY A 15 -4.30 6.13 -9.86
C GLY A 15 -3.64 7.48 -10.19
N LEU A 16 -4.00 8.57 -9.50
CA LEU A 16 -3.48 9.91 -9.84
C LEU A 16 -2.01 10.04 -9.43
N MET A 17 -1.16 10.36 -10.40
CA MET A 17 0.22 10.77 -10.17
C MET A 17 0.43 12.19 -10.68
N THR A 18 1.05 13.02 -9.86
CA THR A 18 1.31 14.44 -10.19
C THR A 18 2.78 14.78 -9.96
N HIS A 19 3.27 15.76 -10.72
CA HIS A 19 4.55 16.41 -10.46
C HIS A 19 4.32 17.92 -10.49
N GLY A 20 4.55 18.58 -9.37
CA GLY A 20 4.15 19.97 -9.19
C GLY A 20 2.63 20.12 -9.39
N HIS A 21 2.23 20.95 -10.36
CA HIS A 21 0.82 21.19 -10.71
C HIS A 21 0.33 20.38 -11.91
N SER A 22 1.16 19.49 -12.45
CA SER A 22 0.83 18.73 -13.66
C SER A 22 0.44 17.30 -13.33
N ILE A 23 -0.59 16.78 -14.00
CA ILE A 23 -0.96 15.37 -13.96
C ILE A 23 0.03 14.61 -14.86
N MET A 24 0.74 13.65 -14.28
CA MET A 24 1.67 12.76 -14.98
C MET A 24 0.97 11.49 -15.47
N SER A 25 0.05 10.96 -14.66
CA SER A 25 -0.73 9.77 -14.98
C SER A 25 -2.03 9.73 -14.17
N THR A 26 -3.06 9.14 -14.75
CA THR A 26 -4.30 8.75 -14.06
C THR A 26 -4.34 7.26 -13.77
N ARG A 27 -3.28 6.51 -14.13
CA ARG A 27 -3.09 5.07 -13.97
C ARG A 27 -1.74 4.77 -13.30
N GLY A 28 -1.33 5.60 -12.36
CA GLY A 28 -0.08 5.41 -11.65
C GLY A 28 -0.13 4.18 -10.74
N LYS A 29 0.81 3.25 -10.90
CA LYS A 29 0.90 2.06 -10.04
C LYS A 29 1.33 2.47 -8.63
N LYS A 30 0.53 2.13 -7.63
CA LYS A 30 0.76 2.42 -6.21
C LYS A 30 0.69 1.16 -5.33
N ILE A 31 0.13 0.07 -5.87
CA ILE A 31 0.09 -1.24 -5.23
C ILE A 31 1.07 -2.15 -5.94
N PHE A 32 1.98 -2.76 -5.18
CA PHE A 32 3.03 -3.64 -5.65
C PHE A 32 2.88 -5.01 -4.97
N ARG A 33 3.04 -6.09 -5.73
CA ARG A 33 2.82 -7.46 -5.28
C ARG A 33 4.10 -8.27 -5.47
N ALA A 34 4.41 -9.14 -4.53
CA ALA A 34 5.58 -10.01 -4.61
C ALA A 34 5.56 -10.88 -5.89
N CYS A 35 4.38 -11.39 -6.29
CA CYS A 35 4.22 -12.19 -7.50
C CYS A 35 4.55 -11.46 -8.82
N ASP A 36 4.45 -10.13 -8.87
CA ASP A 36 4.79 -9.34 -10.07
C ASP A 36 6.29 -9.31 -10.35
N TYR A 37 7.10 -9.58 -9.34
CA TYR A 37 8.56 -9.51 -9.40
C TYR A 37 9.23 -10.89 -9.51
N LEU A 38 8.46 -11.98 -9.63
CA LEU A 38 8.94 -13.36 -9.59
C LEU A 38 9.81 -13.66 -8.34
N MET A 39 9.59 -12.88 -7.27
CA MET A 39 10.37 -12.92 -6.04
C MET A 39 9.49 -13.52 -4.94
N ASP A 40 9.73 -14.76 -4.59
CA ASP A 40 9.05 -15.42 -3.45
C ASP A 40 9.55 -14.94 -2.07
N GLN A 41 10.35 -13.86 -2.01
CA GLN A 41 11.18 -13.58 -0.85
C GLN A 41 11.17 -12.13 -0.36
N TRP A 42 10.08 -11.42 -0.51
CA TRP A 42 9.92 -10.16 0.21
C TRP A 42 9.74 -10.43 1.70
N ASN A 43 10.73 -10.07 2.51
CA ASN A 43 10.74 -10.36 3.93
C ASN A 43 10.72 -9.08 4.77
N LEU A 44 9.87 -9.08 5.77
CA LEU A 44 9.74 -8.07 6.80
C LEU A 44 9.79 -8.76 8.16
N GLN A 45 10.89 -8.60 8.91
CA GLN A 45 11.04 -9.18 10.26
C GLN A 45 10.70 -10.67 10.35
N ASN A 46 11.13 -11.47 9.37
CA ASN A 46 10.84 -12.89 9.20
C ASN A 46 9.41 -13.24 8.76
N GLU A 47 8.59 -12.28 8.39
CA GLU A 47 7.30 -12.50 7.75
C GLU A 47 7.44 -12.26 6.24
N ARG A 48 6.72 -13.04 5.45
CA ARG A 48 6.67 -12.86 4.00
C ARG A 48 5.67 -11.76 3.64
N VAL A 49 6.12 -10.72 2.93
CA VAL A 49 5.24 -9.66 2.43
C VAL A 49 4.62 -10.09 1.10
N LEU A 50 3.30 -10.01 1.00
CA LEU A 50 2.54 -10.36 -0.21
C LEU A 50 2.36 -9.16 -1.13
N ALA A 51 2.06 -8.01 -0.54
CA ALA A 51 1.85 -6.76 -1.26
C ALA A 51 2.13 -5.56 -0.36
N PHE A 52 2.40 -4.42 -1.00
CA PHE A 52 2.42 -3.13 -0.31
C PHE A 52 1.80 -2.04 -1.19
N GLY A 53 1.25 -1.03 -0.52
CA GLY A 53 0.81 0.22 -1.14
C GLY A 53 1.66 1.37 -0.64
N VAL A 54 2.12 2.28 -1.52
CA VAL A 54 3.00 3.39 -1.17
C VAL A 54 2.49 4.73 -1.67
N ALA A 55 2.50 5.70 -0.75
CA ALA A 55 2.23 7.12 -0.99
C ALA A 55 3.49 7.92 -0.69
N GLY A 56 3.99 8.71 -1.63
CA GLY A 56 5.19 9.52 -1.44
C GLY A 56 5.92 9.84 -2.74
N ASP A 57 7.22 10.02 -2.65
CA ASP A 57 8.07 10.40 -3.77
C ASP A 57 8.22 9.27 -4.82
N PHE A 58 8.50 9.69 -6.07
CA PHE A 58 8.90 8.76 -7.11
C PHE A 58 10.20 8.05 -6.69
N GLY A 59 10.25 6.74 -6.90
CA GLY A 59 11.39 5.93 -6.47
C GLY A 59 11.21 5.26 -5.10
N SER A 60 10.28 5.74 -4.26
CA SER A 60 10.00 5.10 -2.96
C SER A 60 9.64 3.63 -3.10
N ALA A 61 8.88 3.26 -4.14
CA ALA A 61 8.54 1.86 -4.38
C ALA A 61 9.77 0.99 -4.63
N SER A 62 10.75 1.48 -5.42
CA SER A 62 12.01 0.75 -5.66
C SER A 62 12.81 0.60 -4.37
N ALA A 63 12.92 1.67 -3.56
CA ALA A 63 13.61 1.61 -2.27
C ALA A 63 12.96 0.59 -1.29
N ILE A 64 11.63 0.49 -1.30
CA ILE A 64 10.91 -0.52 -0.49
C ILE A 64 11.18 -1.93 -1.03
N VAL A 65 11.15 -2.14 -2.36
CA VAL A 65 11.45 -3.44 -2.98
C VAL A 65 12.87 -3.89 -2.63
N ASP A 66 13.86 -3.01 -2.75
CA ASP A 66 15.24 -3.30 -2.40
C ASP A 66 15.36 -3.71 -0.93
N ALA A 67 14.73 -2.93 -0.03
CA ALA A 67 14.71 -3.23 1.40
C ALA A 67 14.03 -4.58 1.73
N LEU A 68 12.94 -4.92 1.06
CA LEU A 68 12.24 -6.20 1.24
C LEU A 68 13.07 -7.39 0.72
N ASN A 69 13.84 -7.21 -0.34
CA ASN A 69 14.77 -8.22 -0.85
C ASN A 69 15.94 -8.45 0.10
N ASP A 70 16.37 -7.42 0.82
CA ASP A 70 17.46 -7.47 1.81
C ASP A 70 16.98 -7.78 3.25
N MET A 71 15.75 -8.28 3.40
CA MET A 71 15.10 -8.52 4.69
C MET A 71 14.88 -7.24 5.50
N MET A 72 13.80 -6.54 5.20
CA MET A 72 13.42 -5.29 5.86
C MET A 72 13.25 -5.45 7.38
N HIS A 73 13.79 -4.51 8.14
CA HIS A 73 13.68 -4.43 9.61
C HIS A 73 13.67 -2.97 10.08
N VAL A 74 13.49 -2.74 11.38
CA VAL A 74 13.36 -1.40 11.99
C VAL A 74 14.59 -0.49 11.81
N HIS A 75 15.74 -1.03 11.45
CA HIS A 75 16.98 -0.27 11.18
C HIS A 75 17.33 -0.25 9.69
N THR A 76 16.39 -0.61 8.81
CA THR A 76 16.63 -0.55 7.36
C THR A 76 16.89 0.89 6.94
N ILE A 77 17.92 1.07 6.10
CA ILE A 77 18.35 2.38 5.60
C ILE A 77 17.69 2.63 4.25
N TYR A 78 17.14 3.82 4.09
CA TYR A 78 16.50 4.30 2.85
C TYR A 78 17.22 5.53 2.31
N PRO A 79 17.13 5.81 0.99
CA PRO A 79 17.63 7.06 0.42
C PRO A 79 17.01 8.29 1.12
N LYS A 80 17.87 9.25 1.52
CA LYS A 80 17.45 10.43 2.29
C LYS A 80 16.53 11.37 1.52
N GLU A 81 16.66 11.37 0.20
CA GLU A 81 15.88 12.19 -0.74
C GLU A 81 14.42 11.76 -0.90
N TYR A 82 14.01 10.60 -0.38
CA TYR A 82 12.63 10.13 -0.47
C TYR A 82 11.89 10.32 0.85
N ALA A 83 10.66 10.82 0.76
CA ALA A 83 9.68 10.78 1.84
C ALA A 83 8.48 9.94 1.40
N PHE A 84 8.05 8.99 2.23
CA PHE A 84 6.94 8.11 1.87
C PHE A 84 6.28 7.48 3.10
N THR A 85 5.04 7.04 2.89
CA THR A 85 4.32 6.17 3.81
C THR A 85 3.84 4.94 3.04
N ALA A 86 3.98 3.76 3.60
CA ALA A 86 3.55 2.51 2.97
C ALA A 86 2.77 1.63 3.95
N ILE A 87 1.79 0.90 3.40
CA ILE A 87 1.07 -0.19 4.06
C ILE A 87 1.64 -1.49 3.49
N LEU A 88 2.18 -2.38 4.35
CA LEU A 88 2.69 -3.68 3.94
C LEU A 88 1.81 -4.77 4.54
N ILE A 89 1.50 -5.81 3.74
CA ILE A 89 0.61 -6.90 4.13
C ILE A 89 1.37 -8.21 4.02
N THR A 90 1.40 -8.99 5.10
CA THR A 90 2.12 -10.26 5.18
C THR A 90 1.19 -11.46 4.95
N ASP A 91 1.78 -12.62 4.69
CA ASP A 91 1.08 -13.89 4.52
C ASP A 91 0.39 -14.38 5.81
N SER A 92 0.90 -14.00 6.97
CA SER A 92 0.26 -14.21 8.27
C SER A 92 -0.98 -13.32 8.50
N GLY A 93 -1.24 -12.36 7.58
CA GLY A 93 -2.34 -11.38 7.69
C GLY A 93 -2.01 -10.18 8.56
N ASN A 94 -0.78 -10.06 9.03
CA ASN A 94 -0.32 -8.87 9.72
C ASN A 94 -0.17 -7.70 8.74
N VAL A 95 -0.47 -6.52 9.26
CA VAL A 95 -0.35 -5.26 8.51
C VAL A 95 0.66 -4.38 9.20
N TRP A 96 1.58 -3.83 8.43
CA TRP A 96 2.60 -2.93 8.93
C TRP A 96 2.50 -1.58 8.25
N LEU A 97 2.72 -0.53 9.02
CA LEU A 97 2.86 0.83 8.52
C LEU A 97 4.33 1.21 8.57
N LEU A 98 4.86 1.63 7.42
CA LEU A 98 6.19 2.20 7.28
C LEU A 98 6.06 3.67 6.93
N ASN A 99 6.60 4.55 7.75
CA ASN A 99 6.70 5.97 7.47
C ASN A 99 8.17 6.40 7.45
N LYS A 100 8.56 7.13 6.42
CA LYS A 100 9.91 7.65 6.25
C LYS A 100 9.86 9.12 5.86
N ASP A 101 10.41 9.97 6.70
CA ASP A 101 10.48 11.41 6.50
C ASP A 101 11.67 11.82 5.63
N LEU A 102 11.55 12.97 4.98
CA LEU A 102 12.64 13.58 4.25
C LEU A 102 13.85 13.81 5.17
N ASP A 103 15.05 13.73 4.62
CA ASP A 103 16.33 13.93 5.31
C ASP A 103 16.70 12.89 6.38
N ASN A 104 15.80 11.98 6.75
CA ASN A 104 16.12 10.81 7.53
C ASN A 104 16.63 9.68 6.63
N ASP A 105 17.45 8.79 7.16
CA ASP A 105 17.89 7.57 6.49
C ASP A 105 17.18 6.31 7.00
N THR A 106 16.41 6.42 8.08
CA THR A 106 15.61 5.32 8.64
C THR A 106 14.13 5.65 8.62
N GLY A 107 13.31 4.63 8.50
CA GLY A 107 11.86 4.73 8.58
C GLY A 107 11.32 4.24 9.93
N TRP A 108 10.09 4.65 10.24
CA TRP A 108 9.31 4.11 11.36
C TRP A 108 8.47 2.96 10.84
N LEU A 109 8.73 1.79 11.39
CA LEU A 109 8.03 0.56 11.05
C LEU A 109 7.28 0.06 12.29
N HIS A 110 5.95 -0.05 12.20
CA HIS A 110 5.12 -0.54 13.31
C HIS A 110 3.93 -1.36 12.82
N PRO A 111 3.49 -2.35 13.61
CA PRO A 111 2.30 -3.13 13.28
C PRO A 111 1.04 -2.29 13.41
N VAL A 112 0.05 -2.58 12.58
CA VAL A 112 -1.29 -1.97 12.60
C VAL A 112 -2.27 -2.96 13.22
N GLU A 113 -2.82 -2.61 14.37
CA GLU A 113 -3.82 -3.42 15.08
C GLU A 113 -5.25 -3.07 14.67
N GLU A 114 -5.46 -1.85 14.14
CA GLU A 114 -6.77 -1.38 13.73
C GLU A 114 -7.31 -2.15 12.52
N ASN A 115 -8.64 -2.24 12.43
CA ASN A 115 -9.32 -2.89 11.31
C ASN A 115 -9.18 -2.13 9.99
N PHE A 116 -8.94 -0.82 10.07
CA PHE A 116 -8.85 0.05 8.91
C PHE A 116 -7.61 0.91 8.99
N VAL A 117 -6.89 1.00 7.88
CA VAL A 117 -5.77 1.94 7.71
C VAL A 117 -5.88 2.64 6.37
N ALA A 118 -5.58 3.93 6.35
CA ALA A 118 -5.46 4.70 5.13
C ALA A 118 -4.27 5.65 5.22
N ILE A 119 -3.61 5.87 4.08
CA ILE A 119 -2.44 6.73 3.94
C ILE A 119 -2.59 7.68 2.75
N GLY A 120 -1.78 8.73 2.75
CA GLY A 120 -1.77 9.74 1.70
C GLY A 120 -2.73 10.90 1.96
N ALA A 121 -2.86 11.80 0.99
CA ALA A 121 -3.61 13.05 1.11
C ALA A 121 -5.13 12.84 1.37
N GLY A 122 -5.69 11.73 0.88
CA GLY A 122 -7.10 11.38 1.07
C GLY A 122 -7.37 10.49 2.28
N SER A 123 -6.37 10.23 3.13
CA SER A 123 -6.45 9.23 4.21
C SER A 123 -7.57 9.48 5.21
N ASP A 124 -7.80 10.74 5.61
CA ASP A 124 -8.82 11.08 6.61
C ASP A 124 -10.23 10.77 6.09
N ALA A 125 -10.51 11.14 4.83
CA ALA A 125 -11.79 10.86 4.21
C ALA A 125 -12.02 9.36 4.03
N ALA A 126 -11.00 8.62 3.56
CA ALA A 126 -11.08 7.17 3.39
C ALA A 126 -11.27 6.46 4.74
N LYS A 127 -10.50 6.84 5.78
CA LYS A 127 -10.63 6.26 7.12
C LYS A 127 -12.01 6.54 7.72
N ALA A 128 -12.52 7.77 7.59
CA ALA A 128 -13.86 8.11 8.07
C ALA A 128 -14.95 7.29 7.35
N ALA A 129 -14.83 7.09 6.03
CA ALA A 129 -15.77 6.27 5.26
C ALA A 129 -15.75 4.80 5.72
N MET A 130 -14.57 4.20 5.96
CA MET A 130 -14.46 2.83 6.45
C MET A 130 -15.03 2.68 7.87
N ILE A 131 -14.81 3.65 8.76
CA ILE A 131 -15.44 3.67 10.09
C ILE A 131 -16.97 3.75 9.98
N ALA A 132 -17.49 4.44 8.97
CA ALA A 132 -18.93 4.52 8.67
C ALA A 132 -19.47 3.26 7.97
N GLY A 133 -18.68 2.18 7.83
CA GLY A 133 -19.10 0.89 7.28
C GLY A 133 -18.89 0.71 5.77
N LYS A 134 -18.12 1.58 5.13
CA LYS A 134 -17.72 1.39 3.74
C LYS A 134 -16.52 0.45 3.64
N ASN A 135 -16.41 -0.31 2.54
CA ASN A 135 -15.21 -1.06 2.20
C ASN A 135 -14.10 -0.12 1.68
N ALA A 136 -12.88 -0.64 1.51
CA ALA A 136 -11.75 0.17 1.05
C ALA A 136 -11.95 0.76 -0.35
N PHE A 137 -12.67 0.06 -1.25
CA PHE A 137 -12.95 0.56 -2.60
C PHE A 137 -13.86 1.79 -2.57
N ASP A 138 -15.01 1.70 -1.89
CA ASP A 138 -15.92 2.83 -1.69
C ASP A 138 -15.21 3.98 -0.95
N ALA A 139 -14.38 3.67 0.03
CA ALA A 139 -13.66 4.66 0.81
C ALA A 139 -12.66 5.46 -0.03
N VAL A 140 -11.93 4.79 -0.94
CA VAL A 140 -11.03 5.45 -1.89
C VAL A 140 -11.84 6.31 -2.88
N ALA A 141 -12.95 5.81 -3.42
CA ALA A 141 -13.82 6.59 -4.30
C ALA A 141 -14.34 7.86 -3.60
N ILE A 142 -14.83 7.74 -2.36
CA ILE A 142 -15.27 8.89 -1.55
C ILE A 142 -14.12 9.89 -1.32
N ALA A 143 -12.92 9.39 -1.01
CA ALA A 143 -11.76 10.25 -0.81
C ALA A 143 -11.37 11.01 -2.09
N MET A 144 -11.52 10.39 -3.28
CA MET A 144 -11.30 11.05 -4.56
C MET A 144 -12.32 12.18 -4.81
N ASP A 145 -13.58 12.00 -4.42
CA ASP A 145 -14.61 13.04 -4.53
C ASP A 145 -14.38 14.20 -3.54
N CYS A 146 -13.78 13.91 -2.38
CA CYS A 146 -13.55 14.88 -1.32
C CYS A 146 -12.21 15.63 -1.43
N ASN A 147 -11.25 15.10 -2.19
CA ASN A 147 -9.88 15.62 -2.18
C ASN A 147 -9.30 15.71 -3.59
N VAL A 148 -9.09 16.94 -4.06
CA VAL A 148 -8.52 17.24 -5.39
C VAL A 148 -7.12 16.66 -5.64
N MET A 149 -6.46 16.20 -4.59
CA MET A 149 -5.12 15.57 -4.66
C MET A 149 -5.21 14.06 -4.91
N CYS A 150 -6.42 13.50 -5.01
CA CYS A 150 -6.71 12.10 -5.30
C CYS A 150 -7.52 12.00 -6.58
N GLY A 151 -7.42 10.89 -7.31
CA GLY A 151 -8.17 10.73 -8.55
C GLY A 151 -7.57 9.67 -9.49
N GLY A 152 -8.03 9.68 -10.74
CA GLY A 152 -7.62 8.69 -11.74
C GLY A 152 -8.38 7.37 -11.59
N GLU A 153 -7.82 6.30 -12.14
CA GLU A 153 -8.42 4.97 -12.03
C GLU A 153 -8.11 4.33 -10.69
N ILE A 154 -9.07 3.57 -10.16
CA ILE A 154 -8.87 2.84 -8.89
C ILE A 154 -8.21 1.51 -9.18
N GLN A 155 -7.14 1.19 -8.46
CA GLN A 155 -6.51 -0.12 -8.43
C GLN A 155 -6.83 -0.82 -7.11
N ALA A 156 -7.09 -2.13 -7.18
CA ALA A 156 -7.40 -2.94 -6.01
C ALA A 156 -6.61 -4.25 -6.05
N TRP A 157 -6.24 -4.73 -4.88
CA TRP A 157 -5.63 -6.04 -4.66
C TRP A 157 -6.29 -6.72 -3.46
N GLU A 158 -6.62 -8.00 -3.62
CA GLU A 158 -7.20 -8.85 -2.59
C GLU A 158 -6.32 -10.09 -2.41
N PRO A 159 -5.85 -10.39 -1.19
CA PRO A 159 -5.17 -11.64 -0.90
C PRO A 159 -6.16 -12.81 -1.01
N GLN A 160 -5.71 -13.92 -1.55
CA GLN A 160 -6.49 -15.15 -1.46
C GLN A 160 -6.24 -15.83 -0.13
N ARG A 161 -7.31 -16.35 0.48
CA ARG A 161 -7.23 -17.17 1.69
C ARG A 161 -7.20 -18.63 1.29
N THR A 162 -6.15 -19.33 1.68
CA THR A 162 -6.01 -20.79 1.53
C THR A 162 -5.80 -21.40 2.90
N SER A 163 -6.49 -22.48 3.18
CA SER A 163 -6.24 -23.23 4.42
C SER A 163 -5.13 -24.26 4.17
N VAL A 164 -4.00 -24.08 4.85
CA VAL A 164 -2.87 -25.01 4.80
C VAL A 164 -2.70 -25.62 6.18
N ASN A 165 -2.83 -26.94 6.30
CA ASN A 165 -2.74 -27.68 7.58
C ASN A 165 -3.70 -27.20 8.70
N GLY A 166 -4.83 -26.58 8.32
CA GLY A 166 -5.84 -26.08 9.29
C GLY A 166 -5.59 -24.64 9.76
N GLU A 167 -4.56 -23.97 9.24
CA GLU A 167 -4.32 -22.55 9.44
C GLU A 167 -4.69 -21.77 8.17
N ASP A 168 -5.40 -20.66 8.33
CA ASP A 168 -5.71 -19.74 7.23
C ASP A 168 -4.49 -18.92 6.89
N VAL A 169 -3.92 -19.17 5.73
CA VAL A 169 -2.75 -18.44 5.19
C VAL A 169 -3.21 -17.55 4.04
N LEU A 170 -2.76 -16.31 4.02
CA LEU A 170 -2.95 -15.42 2.88
C LEU A 170 -1.94 -15.75 1.79
N THR A 171 -2.39 -15.76 0.55
CA THR A 171 -1.53 -15.96 -0.62
C THR A 171 -1.80 -14.88 -1.66
N SER A 172 -0.77 -14.46 -2.39
CA SER A 172 -0.95 -13.63 -3.57
C SER A 172 -0.96 -14.55 -4.80
N VAL A 173 -2.11 -14.64 -5.46
CA VAL A 173 -2.17 -15.26 -6.78
C VAL A 173 -2.00 -14.17 -7.83
N PRO A 174 -1.40 -14.44 -9.00
CA PRO A 174 -1.41 -13.51 -10.12
C PRO A 174 -2.85 -13.25 -10.52
N SER A 175 -3.48 -12.24 -9.95
CA SER A 175 -4.80 -11.77 -10.36
C SER A 175 -4.63 -10.68 -11.42
N GLN A 176 -5.54 -10.65 -12.37
CA GLN A 176 -5.64 -9.54 -13.32
C GLN A 176 -5.76 -8.23 -12.53
N GLU A 177 -4.97 -7.23 -12.88
CA GLU A 177 -5.14 -5.90 -12.33
C GLU A 177 -6.55 -5.42 -12.64
N LEU A 178 -7.36 -5.24 -11.61
CA LEU A 178 -8.68 -4.65 -11.74
C LEU A 178 -8.51 -3.12 -11.74
N TRP A 179 -8.51 -2.55 -12.94
CA TRP A 179 -8.67 -1.11 -13.12
C TRP A 179 -10.16 -0.82 -13.31
N VAL A 180 -10.72 -0.01 -12.44
CA VAL A 180 -12.11 0.43 -12.56
C VAL A 180 -12.12 1.93 -12.84
N THR A 181 -12.69 2.30 -13.97
CA THR A 181 -12.97 3.70 -14.30
C THR A 181 -14.15 4.17 -13.46
N GLY A 182 -13.93 5.15 -12.62
CA GLY A 182 -14.98 5.88 -11.90
C GLY A 182 -15.71 6.84 -12.78
#